data_946a6f75680d23f3aa4e174c353a24d6
#
_entry.id   946a6f75680d23f3aa4e174c353a24d6
#
_cell.length_a   1.000
_cell.length_b   1.000
_cell.length_c   1.000
_cell.angle_alpha   90.00
_cell.angle_beta   90.00
_cell.angle_gamma   90.00
#
_symmetry.space_group_name_H-M   'P 1'
#
loop_
_entity.id
_entity.type
_entity.pdbx_description
1 polymer ?
#
loop_
_entity_poly.entity_id
_entity_poly.type
_entity_poly.pdbx_seq_one_letter_code
_entity_poly.pdbx_strand_id
1 'polypeptide(L)'
;IKVSEGGTEVDLLNELECVGEVIYANIWGSNLIIAIDKSSGNVVQTVDASSLSLGESEDPNSVLNGIAYLSESDAFLLTGKNWSSMHLVSFASEVQEDESESDSPIISILSSIWPIFLIAALIIFLSSMRLLSAFMGFLILLITKRQPEQPREISNIPSQEAEEQ
;
A
#
# COMPACT_ATOMS: atom_id res chain seq x y z
N ILE A 1 17.41 -14.87 -35.20
CA ILE A 1 17.59 -15.08 -33.77
C ILE A 1 16.31 -15.68 -33.21
N LYS A 2 16.42 -16.59 -32.25
CA LYS A 2 15.27 -17.06 -31.46
C LYS A 2 15.05 -16.12 -30.28
N VAL A 3 13.78 -15.82 -30.01
CA VAL A 3 13.41 -14.99 -28.87
C VAL A 3 12.88 -15.85 -27.75
N SER A 4 13.31 -15.59 -26.53
CA SER A 4 12.88 -16.35 -25.35
C SER A 4 12.75 -15.47 -24.11
N GLU A 5 11.82 -15.82 -23.25
CA GLU A 5 11.60 -15.24 -21.94
C GLU A 5 11.75 -16.33 -20.88
N GLY A 6 12.72 -16.18 -19.97
CA GLY A 6 13.00 -17.20 -18.95
C GLY A 6 13.32 -18.59 -19.51
N GLY A 7 13.84 -18.67 -20.73
CA GLY A 7 14.15 -19.94 -21.43
C GLY A 7 12.99 -20.53 -22.23
N THR A 8 11.82 -19.92 -22.20
CA THR A 8 10.64 -20.30 -23.01
C THR A 8 10.61 -19.50 -24.31
N GLU A 9 10.44 -20.17 -25.45
CA GLU A 9 10.35 -19.49 -26.77
C GLU A 9 9.11 -18.60 -26.83
N VAL A 10 9.28 -17.38 -27.38
CA VAL A 10 8.21 -16.41 -27.57
C VAL A 10 7.84 -16.38 -29.06
N ASP A 11 6.59 -16.70 -29.34
CA ASP A 11 6.01 -16.72 -30.67
C ASP A 11 5.17 -15.49 -30.95
N LEU A 12 4.66 -15.39 -32.19
CA LEU A 12 3.70 -14.39 -32.65
C LEU A 12 4.23 -12.94 -32.62
N LEU A 13 5.54 -12.78 -32.71
CA LEU A 13 6.14 -11.45 -32.87
C LEU A 13 5.69 -10.88 -34.23
N ASN A 14 5.23 -9.62 -34.20
CA ASN A 14 4.67 -9.00 -35.39
C ASN A 14 5.38 -7.69 -35.75
N GLU A 15 4.86 -6.53 -35.39
CA GLU A 15 5.54 -5.26 -35.64
C GLU A 15 6.77 -5.10 -34.76
N LEU A 16 7.86 -4.60 -35.35
CA LEU A 16 9.17 -4.52 -34.73
C LEU A 16 9.74 -3.11 -34.87
N GLU A 17 10.29 -2.57 -33.79
CA GLU A 17 11.04 -1.31 -33.78
C GLU A 17 12.40 -1.49 -33.13
N CYS A 18 13.45 -0.96 -33.74
CA CYS A 18 14.82 -1.11 -33.25
C CYS A 18 15.32 0.19 -32.62
N VAL A 19 15.64 0.14 -31.35
CA VAL A 19 16.20 1.27 -30.61
C VAL A 19 17.51 0.85 -29.93
N GLY A 20 18.62 1.35 -30.44
CA GLY A 20 19.94 0.95 -29.93
C GLY A 20 20.13 -0.56 -30.04
N GLU A 21 20.48 -1.22 -28.95
CA GLU A 21 20.71 -2.67 -28.86
C GLU A 21 19.43 -3.45 -28.51
N VAL A 22 18.26 -2.80 -28.52
CA VAL A 22 16.98 -3.41 -28.15
C VAL A 22 16.04 -3.47 -29.36
N ILE A 23 15.28 -4.54 -29.50
CA ILE A 23 14.16 -4.68 -30.42
C ILE A 23 12.89 -4.69 -29.59
N TYR A 24 12.01 -3.75 -29.87
CA TYR A 24 10.64 -3.76 -29.33
C TYR A 24 9.73 -4.49 -30.29
N ALA A 25 8.87 -5.36 -29.80
CA ALA A 25 7.99 -6.19 -30.63
C ALA A 25 6.59 -6.29 -30.03
N ASN A 26 5.56 -6.10 -30.87
CA ASN A 26 4.20 -6.50 -30.50
C ASN A 26 4.07 -8.03 -30.51
N ILE A 27 3.37 -8.58 -29.53
CA ILE A 27 2.90 -9.98 -29.57
C ILE A 27 1.49 -9.96 -30.18
N TRP A 28 1.33 -10.55 -31.36
CA TRP A 28 0.06 -10.52 -32.09
C TRP A 28 -1.06 -11.20 -31.30
N GLY A 29 -2.22 -10.58 -31.27
CA GLY A 29 -3.39 -11.07 -30.53
C GLY A 29 -3.35 -10.81 -29.03
N SER A 30 -2.35 -10.03 -28.56
CA SER A 30 -2.27 -9.57 -27.18
C SER A 30 -2.07 -8.04 -27.13
N ASN A 31 -2.15 -7.47 -25.94
CA ASN A 31 -1.79 -6.07 -25.68
C ASN A 31 -0.38 -5.92 -25.12
N LEU A 32 0.49 -6.91 -25.36
CA LEU A 32 1.86 -6.90 -24.85
C LEU A 32 2.84 -6.43 -25.91
N ILE A 33 3.83 -5.67 -25.45
CA ILE A 33 5.05 -5.31 -26.18
C ILE A 33 6.21 -5.84 -25.39
N ILE A 34 7.15 -6.51 -26.03
CA ILE A 34 8.36 -6.98 -25.40
C ILE A 34 9.58 -6.24 -25.95
N ALA A 35 10.52 -5.98 -25.03
CA ALA A 35 11.85 -5.52 -25.38
C ALA A 35 12.83 -6.69 -25.39
N ILE A 36 13.58 -6.84 -26.47
CA ILE A 36 14.42 -8.00 -26.75
C ILE A 36 15.86 -7.51 -26.92
N ASP A 37 16.78 -8.07 -26.19
CA ASP A 37 18.21 -7.87 -26.44
C ASP A 37 18.63 -8.46 -27.77
N LYS A 38 19.18 -7.65 -28.67
CA LYS A 38 19.57 -8.03 -30.02
C LYS A 38 20.62 -9.11 -30.06
N SER A 39 21.50 -9.17 -29.08
CA SER A 39 22.65 -10.06 -29.09
C SER A 39 22.27 -11.48 -28.65
N SER A 40 21.40 -11.60 -27.67
CA SER A 40 21.00 -12.87 -27.06
C SER A 40 19.65 -13.40 -27.55
N GLY A 41 18.73 -12.50 -27.92
CA GLY A 41 17.33 -12.82 -28.17
C GLY A 41 16.50 -12.96 -26.88
N ASN A 42 17.07 -12.63 -25.74
CA ASN A 42 16.32 -12.69 -24.49
C ASN A 42 15.38 -11.48 -24.34
N VAL A 43 14.17 -11.73 -23.86
CA VAL A 43 13.28 -10.68 -23.43
C VAL A 43 13.86 -10.05 -22.17
N VAL A 44 14.00 -8.73 -22.18
CA VAL A 44 14.56 -7.94 -21.07
C VAL A 44 13.50 -7.07 -20.38
N GLN A 45 12.36 -6.86 -21.05
CA GLN A 45 11.22 -6.13 -20.48
C GLN A 45 9.94 -6.55 -21.19
N THR A 46 8.83 -6.59 -20.45
CA THR A 46 7.48 -6.77 -21.00
C THR A 46 6.61 -5.59 -20.57
N VAL A 47 5.95 -4.96 -21.54
CA VAL A 47 5.09 -3.80 -21.33
C VAL A 47 3.64 -4.20 -21.61
N ASP A 48 2.74 -3.98 -20.68
CA ASP A 48 1.30 -4.14 -20.84
C ASP A 48 0.68 -2.82 -21.33
N ALA A 49 0.22 -2.83 -22.57
CA ALA A 49 -0.45 -1.71 -23.23
C ALA A 49 -1.98 -1.86 -23.24
N SER A 50 -2.57 -2.71 -22.39
CA SER A 50 -4.01 -2.96 -22.36
C SER A 50 -4.84 -1.70 -22.14
N SER A 51 -4.32 -0.73 -21.40
CA SER A 51 -4.99 0.55 -21.17
C SER A 51 -5.21 1.37 -22.43
N LEU A 52 -4.37 1.18 -23.47
CA LEU A 52 -4.46 1.90 -24.73
C LEU A 52 -5.57 1.36 -25.64
N SER A 53 -5.96 0.10 -25.47
CA SER A 53 -7.04 -0.52 -26.23
C SER A 53 -8.43 -0.16 -25.72
N LEU A 54 -8.51 0.49 -24.54
CA LEU A 54 -9.78 0.90 -23.96
C LEU A 54 -10.45 1.99 -24.84
N GLY A 55 -11.67 1.70 -25.29
CA GLY A 55 -12.43 2.61 -26.14
C GLY A 55 -12.18 2.45 -27.64
N GLU A 56 -11.27 1.56 -28.04
CA GLU A 56 -11.12 1.14 -29.43
C GLU A 56 -12.20 0.08 -29.79
N SER A 57 -12.22 -0.33 -31.06
CA SER A 57 -13.23 -1.25 -31.59
C SER A 57 -13.18 -2.61 -30.85
N GLU A 58 -14.35 -3.17 -30.53
CA GLU A 58 -14.51 -4.54 -30.03
C GLU A 58 -14.33 -5.64 -31.09
N ASP A 59 -14.02 -5.26 -32.36
CA ASP A 59 -13.71 -6.22 -33.41
C ASP A 59 -12.49 -7.06 -33.02
N PRO A 60 -12.54 -8.39 -33.03
CA PRO A 60 -11.42 -9.26 -32.72
C PRO A 60 -10.15 -9.03 -33.54
N ASN A 61 -10.29 -8.36 -34.71
CA ASN A 61 -9.16 -7.95 -35.53
C ASN A 61 -8.58 -6.58 -35.14
N SER A 62 -9.19 -5.90 -34.20
CA SER A 62 -8.76 -4.59 -33.70
C SER A 62 -7.71 -4.76 -32.59
N VAL A 63 -6.55 -5.27 -32.95
CA VAL A 63 -5.47 -5.63 -32.03
C VAL A 63 -4.35 -4.61 -32.06
N LEU A 64 -3.65 -4.47 -30.95
CA LEU A 64 -2.41 -3.70 -30.88
C LEU A 64 -1.42 -4.21 -31.93
N ASN A 65 -1.03 -3.33 -32.86
CA ASN A 65 -0.17 -3.71 -33.98
C ASN A 65 0.37 -2.46 -34.70
N GLY A 66 1.38 -1.87 -34.12
CA GLY A 66 2.09 -0.71 -34.66
C GLY A 66 2.92 -0.07 -33.58
N ILE A 67 4.22 0.03 -33.84
CA ILE A 67 5.20 0.63 -32.94
C ILE A 67 6.20 1.43 -33.77
N ALA A 68 6.47 2.67 -33.36
CA ALA A 68 7.49 3.50 -33.94
C ALA A 68 8.19 4.32 -32.83
N TYR A 69 9.50 4.39 -32.88
CA TYR A 69 10.28 5.18 -31.95
C TYR A 69 10.54 6.60 -32.47
N LEU A 70 10.32 7.58 -31.63
CA LEU A 70 10.57 8.99 -31.88
C LEU A 70 11.82 9.44 -31.09
N SER A 71 12.95 9.42 -31.76
CA SER A 71 14.25 9.72 -31.13
C SER A 71 14.37 11.12 -30.53
N GLU A 72 13.65 12.11 -31.09
CA GLU A 72 13.66 13.49 -30.62
C GLU A 72 12.98 13.68 -29.25
N SER A 73 12.05 12.81 -28.90
CA SER A 73 11.28 12.88 -27.65
C SER A 73 11.51 11.69 -26.73
N ASP A 74 12.35 10.75 -27.15
CA ASP A 74 12.58 9.47 -26.44
C ASP A 74 11.25 8.78 -26.06
N ALA A 75 10.38 8.68 -27.06
CA ALA A 75 9.03 8.17 -26.88
C ALA A 75 8.63 7.23 -28.01
N PHE A 76 7.61 6.43 -27.77
CA PHE A 76 7.03 5.52 -28.76
C PHE A 76 5.65 5.99 -29.18
N LEU A 77 5.37 5.85 -30.46
CA LEU A 77 4.05 5.99 -31.01
C LEU A 77 3.46 4.60 -31.23
N LEU A 78 2.38 4.29 -30.52
CA LEU A 78 1.69 3.02 -30.56
C LEU A 78 0.32 3.16 -31.19
N THR A 79 -0.11 2.15 -31.95
CA THR A 79 -1.45 2.05 -32.50
C THR A 79 -1.86 0.59 -32.65
N GLY A 80 -3.09 0.36 -33.13
CA GLY A 80 -3.59 -0.96 -33.43
C GLY A 80 -4.26 -1.01 -34.84
N LYS A 81 -4.50 -2.23 -35.32
CA LYS A 81 -5.33 -2.43 -36.52
C LYS A 81 -6.72 -1.90 -36.25
N ASN A 82 -7.25 -1.12 -37.19
CA ASN A 82 -8.58 -0.50 -37.08
C ASN A 82 -8.79 0.39 -35.86
N TRP A 83 -7.73 0.76 -35.15
CA TRP A 83 -7.82 1.73 -34.07
C TRP A 83 -8.08 3.13 -34.62
N SER A 84 -8.84 3.90 -33.87
CA SER A 84 -9.12 5.29 -34.18
C SER A 84 -8.02 6.24 -33.72
N SER A 85 -7.14 5.77 -32.86
CA SER A 85 -6.15 6.57 -32.13
C SER A 85 -4.73 6.06 -32.35
N MET A 86 -3.79 6.99 -32.20
CA MET A 86 -2.37 6.72 -31.96
C MET A 86 -1.99 7.28 -30.59
N HIS A 87 -1.18 6.57 -29.84
CA HIS A 87 -0.81 6.92 -28.49
C HIS A 87 0.69 7.20 -28.40
N LEU A 88 1.05 8.38 -27.92
CA LEU A 88 2.42 8.72 -27.58
C LEU A 88 2.68 8.27 -26.15
N VAL A 89 3.64 7.38 -25.97
CA VAL A 89 3.99 6.78 -24.66
C VAL A 89 5.48 6.77 -24.44
N SER A 90 5.90 6.81 -23.20
CA SER A 90 7.26 6.50 -22.79
C SER A 90 7.22 5.19 -22.02
N PHE A 91 8.08 4.26 -22.37
CA PHE A 91 8.24 3.05 -21.55
C PHE A 91 9.09 3.44 -20.34
N ALA A 92 8.50 3.43 -19.17
CA ALA A 92 9.28 3.51 -17.96
C ALA A 92 10.24 2.33 -17.97
N SER A 93 11.55 2.59 -17.99
CA SER A 93 12.48 1.60 -17.50
C SER A 93 12.04 1.33 -16.08
N GLU A 94 11.63 0.10 -15.75
CA GLU A 94 11.77 -0.34 -14.39
C GLU A 94 13.28 -0.25 -14.14
N VAL A 95 13.72 0.89 -13.63
CA VAL A 95 14.90 0.91 -12.83
C VAL A 95 14.51 -0.06 -11.72
N GLN A 96 14.97 -1.32 -11.83
CA GLN A 96 15.24 -2.06 -10.63
C GLN A 96 16.10 -1.08 -9.86
N GLU A 97 15.48 -0.37 -8.93
CA GLU A 97 16.22 0.14 -7.82
C GLU A 97 16.86 -1.12 -7.30
N ASP A 98 18.11 -1.32 -7.75
CA ASP A 98 19.03 -2.19 -7.09
C ASP A 98 18.92 -1.68 -5.66
N GLU A 99 18.15 -2.40 -4.84
CA GLU A 99 18.23 -2.30 -3.41
C GLU A 99 19.65 -2.78 -3.04
N SER A 100 20.65 -2.12 -3.65
CA SER A 100 21.88 -1.87 -2.96
C SER A 100 21.42 -1.04 -1.78
N GLU A 101 21.03 -1.77 -0.75
CA GLU A 101 20.90 -1.37 0.62
C GLU A 101 21.76 -0.12 0.80
N SER A 102 21.12 1.03 0.52
CA SER A 102 21.69 2.31 0.89
C SER A 102 21.76 2.22 2.40
N ASP A 103 22.88 1.69 2.88
CA ASP A 103 23.39 1.89 4.23
C ASP A 103 23.57 3.39 4.43
N SER A 104 22.46 4.11 4.30
CA SER A 104 22.43 5.46 4.81
C SER A 104 22.52 5.31 6.32
N PRO A 105 23.58 5.81 6.95
CA PRO A 105 23.78 5.70 8.40
C PRO A 105 22.58 6.25 9.20
N ILE A 106 21.72 7.01 8.55
CA ILE A 106 20.49 7.57 9.10
C ILE A 106 19.43 6.48 9.32
N ILE A 107 19.26 5.51 8.41
CA ILE A 107 18.26 4.45 8.54
C ILE A 107 18.65 3.47 9.65
N SER A 108 19.94 3.12 9.74
CA SER A 108 20.45 2.26 10.80
C SER A 108 20.35 2.93 12.20
N ILE A 109 20.56 4.23 12.28
CA ILE A 109 20.37 5.01 13.51
C ILE A 109 18.89 5.05 13.90
N LEU A 110 17.98 5.31 12.94
CA LEU A 110 16.54 5.37 13.20
C LEU A 110 16.00 4.01 13.68
N SER A 111 16.43 2.91 13.09
CA SER A 111 16.03 1.57 13.53
C SER A 111 16.56 1.23 14.94
N SER A 112 17.73 1.74 15.31
CA SER A 112 18.33 1.54 16.64
C SER A 112 17.65 2.34 17.73
N ILE A 113 17.08 3.50 17.45
CA ILE A 113 16.43 4.37 18.44
C ILE A 113 14.93 4.07 18.62
N TRP A 114 14.30 3.39 17.65
CA TRP A 114 12.87 3.02 17.73
C TRP A 114 12.48 2.27 19.01
N PRO A 115 13.25 1.26 19.48
CA PRO A 115 12.93 0.58 20.74
C PRO A 115 12.98 1.52 21.96
N ILE A 116 13.83 2.53 21.94
CA ILE A 116 13.94 3.51 23.03
C ILE A 116 12.65 4.34 23.14
N PHE A 117 12.10 4.76 21.99
CA PHE A 117 10.81 5.46 21.98
C PHE A 117 9.65 4.61 22.47
N LEU A 118 9.63 3.32 22.13
CA LEU A 118 8.62 2.40 22.64
C LEU A 118 8.71 2.21 24.16
N ILE A 119 9.92 2.07 24.69
CA ILE A 119 10.14 1.95 26.14
C ILE A 119 9.73 3.26 26.85
N ALA A 120 10.10 4.41 26.32
CA ALA A 120 9.70 5.70 26.87
C ALA A 120 8.17 5.89 26.87
N ALA A 121 7.51 5.54 25.79
CA ALA A 121 6.05 5.57 25.68
C ALA A 121 5.39 4.63 26.70
N LEU A 122 5.93 3.44 26.89
CA LEU A 122 5.44 2.47 27.88
C LEU A 122 5.58 3.00 29.31
N ILE A 123 6.71 3.62 29.64
CA ILE A 123 6.95 4.22 30.97
C ILE A 123 5.95 5.35 31.23
N ILE A 124 5.70 6.22 30.25
CA ILE A 124 4.72 7.30 30.34
C ILE A 124 3.32 6.73 30.55
N PHE A 125 2.96 5.70 29.80
CA PHE A 125 1.67 5.04 29.93
C PHE A 125 1.47 4.41 31.31
N LEU A 126 2.45 3.67 31.82
CA LEU A 126 2.39 3.04 33.13
C LEU A 126 2.35 4.07 34.29
N SER A 127 3.05 5.19 34.14
CA SER A 127 3.01 6.27 35.13
C SER A 127 1.65 6.97 35.15
N SER A 128 1.04 7.19 34.00
CA SER A 128 -0.31 7.78 33.89
C SER A 128 -1.38 6.86 34.47
N MET A 129 -1.28 5.55 34.29
CA MET A 129 -2.18 4.56 34.90
C MET A 129 -2.08 4.55 36.44
N ARG A 130 -0.87 4.70 37.00
CA ARG A 130 -0.69 4.83 38.45
C ARG A 130 -1.33 6.10 38.99
N LEU A 131 -1.20 7.23 38.30
CA LEU A 131 -1.82 8.49 38.70
C LEU A 131 -3.36 8.37 38.66
N LEU A 132 -3.92 7.72 37.64
CA LEU A 132 -5.35 7.50 37.50
C LEU A 132 -5.89 6.59 38.63
N SER A 133 -5.15 5.51 38.99
CA SER A 133 -5.54 4.62 40.08
C SER A 133 -5.50 5.33 41.47
N ALA A 134 -4.50 6.17 41.69
CA ALA A 134 -4.40 6.99 42.91
C ALA A 134 -5.55 7.99 42.99
N PHE A 135 -5.90 8.64 41.87
CA PHE A 135 -7.04 9.57 41.81
C PHE A 135 -8.37 8.86 42.06
N MET A 136 -8.59 7.69 41.47
CA MET A 136 -9.77 6.88 41.72
C MET A 136 -9.87 6.42 43.18
N GLY A 137 -8.75 6.01 43.82
CA GLY A 137 -8.70 5.69 45.23
C GLY A 137 -9.07 6.90 46.13
N PHE A 138 -8.57 8.07 45.78
CA PHE A 138 -8.91 9.31 46.51
C PHE A 138 -10.39 9.66 46.35
N LEU A 139 -10.97 9.50 45.17
CA LEU A 139 -12.39 9.76 44.88
C LEU A 139 -13.30 8.80 45.68
N ILE A 140 -12.94 7.51 45.77
CA ILE A 140 -13.65 6.51 46.56
C ILE A 140 -13.60 6.90 48.07
N LEU A 141 -12.45 7.37 48.56
CA LEU A 141 -12.31 7.81 49.95
C LEU A 141 -13.19 9.02 50.29
N LEU A 142 -13.36 9.96 49.35
CA LEU A 142 -14.26 11.12 49.50
C LEU A 142 -15.73 10.71 49.51
N ILE A 143 -16.11 9.73 48.71
CA ILE A 143 -17.48 9.23 48.63
C ILE A 143 -17.84 8.44 49.89
N THR A 144 -16.93 7.59 50.38
CA THR A 144 -17.18 6.80 51.60
C THR A 144 -17.22 7.65 52.87
N LYS A 145 -16.51 8.76 52.91
CA LYS A 145 -16.56 9.73 54.02
C LYS A 145 -17.87 10.52 54.11
N ARG A 146 -18.69 10.44 53.08
CA ARG A 146 -19.97 11.17 52.98
C ARG A 146 -21.19 10.30 53.27
N GLN A 147 -21.05 9.24 54.05
CA GLN A 147 -22.22 8.49 54.53
C GLN A 147 -22.99 9.38 55.54
N PRO A 148 -24.27 9.65 55.28
CA PRO A 148 -25.10 10.38 56.28
C PRO A 148 -25.28 9.53 57.49
N GLU A 149 -25.15 10.13 58.71
CA GLU A 149 -25.51 9.51 59.95
C GLU A 149 -26.94 8.93 59.86
N GLN A 150 -27.08 7.68 60.21
CA GLN A 150 -28.40 7.06 60.30
C GLN A 150 -29.23 7.77 61.36
N PRO A 151 -30.52 8.05 61.17
CA PRO A 151 -31.41 8.61 62.20
C PRO A 151 -31.44 7.67 63.39
N ARG A 152 -31.24 8.23 64.64
CA ARG A 152 -31.40 7.48 65.86
C ARG A 152 -32.84 7.02 66.02
N GLU A 153 -33.01 5.75 66.21
CA GLU A 153 -34.28 5.12 66.51
C GLU A 153 -34.73 5.60 67.88
N ILE A 154 -35.87 6.30 68.00
CA ILE A 154 -36.46 6.73 69.28
C ILE A 154 -37.16 5.51 69.82
N SER A 155 -36.59 4.90 70.88
CA SER A 155 -37.24 3.80 71.63
C SER A 155 -38.51 4.26 72.36
N ASN A 156 -39.49 3.44 72.22
CA ASN A 156 -40.84 3.54 72.73
C ASN A 156 -40.94 3.98 74.20
N ILE A 157 -41.79 4.98 74.45
CA ILE A 157 -42.32 5.36 75.77
C ILE A 157 -43.42 4.39 76.10
N PRO A 158 -43.39 3.67 77.23
CA PRO A 158 -44.52 2.81 77.65
C PRO A 158 -45.73 3.67 78.08
N SER A 159 -46.86 3.38 77.51
CA SER A 159 -48.16 3.93 77.93
C SER A 159 -48.49 3.42 79.32
N GLN A 160 -48.65 4.34 80.26
CA GLN A 160 -49.28 4.03 81.56
C GLN A 160 -50.78 3.82 81.37
N GLU A 161 -51.23 2.66 81.81
CA GLU A 161 -52.65 2.39 82.02
C GLU A 161 -53.18 3.32 83.11
N ALA A 162 -54.23 4.01 82.77
CA ALA A 162 -55.04 4.67 83.80
C ALA A 162 -56.13 3.69 84.19
N GLU A 163 -56.04 3.25 85.41
CA GLU A 163 -57.12 2.52 86.10
C GLU A 163 -58.09 3.57 86.63
N GLU A 164 -59.32 3.30 86.44
CA GLU A 164 -60.45 4.05 86.75
C GLU A 164 -61.32 3.64 87.91
N GLN A 165 -62.05 4.51 88.36
CA GLN A 165 -63.31 4.25 89.09
C GLN A 165 -64.48 4.90 88.43
#